data_dcd9ff80b25cfbe1589e95fd6943f739
#
_entry.id   dcd9ff80b25cfbe1589e95fd6943f739
#
_cell.length_a   1.000
_cell.length_b   1.000
_cell.length_c   1.000
_cell.angle_alpha   90.00
_cell.angle_beta   90.00
_cell.angle_gamma   90.00
#
_symmetry.space_group_name_H-M   'P 1'
#
loop_
_entity.id
_entity.type
_entity.pdbx_description
1 polymer ?
#
loop_
_entity_poly.entity_id
_entity_poly.type
_entity_poly.pdbx_seq_one_letter_code
_entity_poly.pdbx_strand_id
1 'polypeptide(L)'
;MKVVCIHGTESGGSERHAKRLSKTWPKANFDQSKDFMSGNDAASVGLEALAAKYDAFVIVCSSYGDGDPPSNFENFLRLLYTSDEGVLAGKQHCVLGYGSTDYETFQNCPRLTDKLMGALGSKRMLARVEVDENETLTGDEAVAKWAKDVVAAFSKTCKADVCEWTVPEDQILDKKSDLVGSSGGGVAGPQEGRRPHR
;
A
#
# COMPACT_ATOMS: atom_id res chain seq x y z
N MET A 1 -0.82 -16.51 -12.46
CA MET A 1 -1.29 -15.74 -11.26
C MET A 1 -2.07 -14.54 -11.75
N LYS A 2 -3.19 -14.22 -11.13
CA LYS A 2 -3.94 -12.97 -11.38
C LYS A 2 -3.45 -11.89 -10.42
N VAL A 3 -3.23 -10.69 -10.94
CA VAL A 3 -2.59 -9.60 -10.21
C VAL A 3 -3.50 -8.38 -10.17
N VAL A 4 -3.57 -7.71 -9.02
CA VAL A 4 -4.14 -6.36 -8.89
C VAL A 4 -3.03 -5.36 -8.58
N CYS A 5 -3.11 -4.17 -9.16
CA CYS A 5 -2.27 -3.03 -8.82
C CYS A 5 -3.11 -1.99 -8.09
N ILE A 6 -2.76 -1.75 -6.82
CA ILE A 6 -3.45 -0.78 -5.97
C ILE A 6 -2.50 0.40 -5.72
N HIS A 7 -2.98 1.62 -5.99
CA HIS A 7 -2.16 2.81 -5.80
C HIS A 7 -2.72 3.74 -4.74
N GLY A 8 -1.80 4.44 -4.05
CA GLY A 8 -2.10 5.50 -3.10
C GLY A 8 -1.27 6.74 -3.40
N THR A 9 -1.93 7.88 -3.63
CA THR A 9 -1.25 9.12 -4.01
C THR A 9 -2.07 10.35 -3.64
N GLU A 10 -1.43 11.39 -3.12
CA GLU A 10 -2.08 12.67 -2.89
C GLU A 10 -2.03 13.55 -4.14
N SER A 11 -0.88 13.62 -4.80
CA SER A 11 -0.61 14.49 -5.95
C SER A 11 -0.63 13.81 -7.32
N GLY A 12 -0.95 12.51 -7.38
CA GLY A 12 -0.96 11.72 -8.61
C GLY A 12 0.40 11.13 -9.02
N GLY A 13 1.46 11.33 -8.22
CA GLY A 13 2.80 10.82 -8.50
C GLY A 13 2.86 9.30 -8.56
N SER A 14 2.53 8.64 -7.46
CA SER A 14 2.55 7.16 -7.36
C SER A 14 1.63 6.50 -8.39
N GLU A 15 0.47 7.11 -8.69
CA GLU A 15 -0.43 6.61 -9.74
C GLU A 15 0.22 6.63 -11.12
N ARG A 16 0.87 7.75 -11.50
CA ARG A 16 1.57 7.85 -12.79
C ARG A 16 2.68 6.81 -12.92
N HIS A 17 3.45 6.61 -11.85
CA HIS A 17 4.50 5.58 -11.81
C HIS A 17 3.90 4.18 -11.94
N ALA A 18 2.89 3.85 -11.15
CA ALA A 18 2.19 2.57 -11.20
C ALA A 18 1.60 2.28 -12.60
N LYS A 19 0.95 3.27 -13.23
CA LYS A 19 0.43 3.17 -14.60
C LYS A 19 1.55 2.92 -15.62
N ARG A 20 2.69 3.60 -15.49
CA ARG A 20 3.84 3.41 -16.37
C ARG A 20 4.42 2.01 -16.25
N LEU A 21 4.63 1.54 -15.03
CA LEU A 21 5.19 0.22 -14.73
C LEU A 21 4.29 -0.90 -15.23
N SER A 22 3.01 -0.81 -14.95
CA SER A 22 2.02 -1.87 -15.28
C SER A 22 1.69 -1.97 -16.78
N LYS A 23 2.06 -0.98 -17.62
CA LYS A 23 1.89 -1.07 -19.09
C LYS A 23 2.61 -2.25 -19.72
N THR A 24 3.72 -2.68 -19.12
CA THR A 24 4.55 -3.78 -19.66
C THR A 24 4.18 -5.14 -19.07
N TRP A 25 3.23 -5.20 -18.14
CA TRP A 25 2.84 -6.44 -17.51
C TRP A 25 2.08 -7.38 -18.47
N PRO A 26 2.33 -8.70 -18.39
CA PRO A 26 1.67 -9.64 -19.28
C PRO A 26 0.15 -9.62 -19.12
N LYS A 27 -0.58 -9.49 -20.23
CA LYS A 27 -2.05 -9.45 -20.26
C LYS A 27 -2.72 -10.70 -19.67
N ALA A 28 -2.01 -11.82 -19.64
CA ALA A 28 -2.48 -13.03 -18.97
C ALA A 28 -2.59 -12.88 -17.44
N ASN A 29 -1.81 -11.97 -16.86
CA ASN A 29 -1.77 -11.72 -15.43
C ASN A 29 -2.55 -10.47 -15.01
N PHE A 30 -2.60 -9.45 -15.86
CA PHE A 30 -3.06 -8.12 -15.52
C PHE A 30 -3.72 -7.40 -16.69
N ASP A 31 -4.89 -6.81 -16.46
CA ASP A 31 -5.58 -5.90 -17.39
C ASP A 31 -5.71 -4.54 -16.73
N GLN A 32 -4.95 -3.54 -17.22
CA GLN A 32 -4.91 -2.21 -16.61
C GLN A 32 -6.28 -1.53 -16.52
N SER A 33 -7.22 -1.90 -17.40
CA SER A 33 -8.58 -1.32 -17.37
C SER A 33 -9.48 -1.89 -16.27
N LYS A 34 -9.10 -3.00 -15.63
CA LYS A 34 -9.93 -3.74 -14.66
C LYS A 34 -9.21 -4.04 -13.34
N ASP A 35 -7.89 -4.17 -13.40
CA ASP A 35 -7.08 -4.67 -12.30
C ASP A 35 -6.15 -3.57 -11.74
N PHE A 36 -6.36 -2.30 -12.17
CA PHE A 36 -5.68 -1.10 -11.68
C PHE A 36 -6.69 -0.20 -10.98
N MET A 37 -6.46 0.10 -9.69
CA MET A 37 -7.41 0.87 -8.89
C MET A 37 -6.74 1.67 -7.78
N SER A 38 -7.42 2.67 -7.26
CA SER A 38 -7.00 3.36 -6.05
C SER A 38 -7.22 2.48 -4.81
N GLY A 39 -6.58 2.83 -3.70
CA GLY A 39 -6.84 2.15 -2.43
C GLY A 39 -8.30 2.25 -2.00
N ASN A 40 -8.93 3.40 -2.18
CA ASN A 40 -10.35 3.57 -1.80
C ASN A 40 -11.29 2.75 -2.69
N ASP A 41 -10.97 2.61 -4.00
CA ASP A 41 -11.74 1.70 -4.87
C ASP A 41 -11.55 0.24 -4.45
N ALA A 42 -10.31 -0.16 -4.11
CA ALA A 42 -10.03 -1.48 -3.58
C ALA A 42 -10.79 -1.76 -2.27
N ALA A 43 -10.85 -0.79 -1.37
CA ALA A 43 -11.63 -0.88 -0.14
C ALA A 43 -13.13 -1.03 -0.40
N SER A 44 -13.65 -0.37 -1.43
CA SER A 44 -15.06 -0.49 -1.81
C SER A 44 -15.41 -1.89 -2.37
N VAL A 45 -14.44 -2.58 -2.95
CA VAL A 45 -14.59 -3.99 -3.38
C VAL A 45 -14.59 -4.94 -2.19
N GLY A 46 -13.79 -4.65 -1.17
CA GLY A 46 -13.59 -5.49 0.01
C GLY A 46 -12.47 -6.52 -0.14
N LEU A 47 -11.78 -6.80 0.98
CA LEU A 47 -10.54 -7.59 0.95
C LEU A 47 -10.79 -9.06 0.59
N GLU A 48 -11.89 -9.65 1.06
CA GLU A 48 -12.31 -11.02 0.73
C GLU A 48 -12.59 -11.18 -0.76
N ALA A 49 -13.30 -10.22 -1.36
CA ALA A 49 -13.61 -10.25 -2.78
C ALA A 49 -12.37 -10.06 -3.64
N LEU A 50 -11.45 -9.18 -3.22
CA LEU A 50 -10.14 -9.03 -3.85
C LEU A 50 -9.32 -10.33 -3.73
N ALA A 51 -9.28 -10.94 -2.55
CA ALA A 51 -8.57 -12.20 -2.32
C ALA A 51 -9.17 -13.35 -3.13
N ALA A 52 -10.49 -13.39 -3.32
CA ALA A 52 -11.13 -14.40 -4.18
C ALA A 52 -10.75 -14.24 -5.66
N LYS A 53 -10.53 -13.01 -6.12
CA LYS A 53 -10.27 -12.70 -7.53
C LYS A 53 -8.78 -12.74 -7.90
N TYR A 54 -7.90 -12.30 -6.98
CA TYR A 54 -6.48 -12.10 -7.26
C TYR A 54 -5.58 -13.02 -6.43
N ASP A 55 -4.48 -13.41 -7.01
CA ASP A 55 -3.42 -14.19 -6.36
C ASP A 55 -2.34 -13.30 -5.75
N ALA A 56 -2.11 -12.13 -6.35
CA ALA A 56 -1.07 -11.21 -5.93
C ALA A 56 -1.52 -9.74 -5.98
N PHE A 57 -0.99 -8.98 -5.02
CA PHE A 57 -1.25 -7.56 -4.80
C PHE A 57 0.06 -6.78 -4.99
N VAL A 58 0.08 -5.92 -5.99
CA VAL A 58 1.19 -4.97 -6.20
C VAL A 58 0.73 -3.61 -5.70
N ILE A 59 1.35 -3.13 -4.65
CA ILE A 59 1.00 -1.86 -4.01
C ILE A 59 2.03 -0.80 -4.40
N VAL A 60 1.55 0.35 -4.83
CA VAL A 60 2.39 1.52 -5.14
C VAL A 60 1.81 2.73 -4.44
N CYS A 61 2.41 3.16 -3.34
CA CYS A 61 1.85 4.25 -2.54
C CYS A 61 2.93 5.17 -1.95
N SER A 62 2.48 6.31 -1.42
CA SER A 62 3.32 7.27 -0.72
C SER A 62 2.77 7.52 0.69
N SER A 63 3.59 8.13 1.55
CA SER A 63 3.12 8.78 2.77
C SER A 63 2.75 10.23 2.48
N TYR A 64 1.88 10.81 3.31
CA TYR A 64 1.48 12.20 3.28
C TYR A 64 1.48 12.79 4.71
N GLY A 65 1.74 14.09 4.85
CA GLY A 65 1.72 14.78 6.13
C GLY A 65 2.56 14.05 7.21
N ASP A 66 1.95 13.78 8.34
CA ASP A 66 2.59 13.12 9.48
C ASP A 66 2.62 11.58 9.35
N GLY A 67 2.93 11.08 8.18
CA GLY A 67 2.99 9.66 7.87
C GLY A 67 1.64 9.03 7.57
N ASP A 68 0.65 9.85 7.26
CA ASP A 68 -0.69 9.43 6.92
C ASP A 68 -0.76 8.77 5.52
N PRO A 69 -1.76 7.94 5.28
CA PRO A 69 -2.06 7.50 3.92
C PRO A 69 -2.54 8.67 3.08
N PRO A 70 -2.26 8.68 1.77
CA PRO A 70 -2.92 9.60 0.84
C PRO A 70 -4.44 9.46 0.90
N SER A 71 -5.17 10.55 0.62
CA SER A 71 -6.64 10.59 0.71
C SER A 71 -7.35 9.49 -0.10
N ASN A 72 -6.78 9.08 -1.24
CA ASN A 72 -7.32 8.00 -2.06
C ASN A 72 -6.86 6.59 -1.64
N PHE A 73 -6.15 6.45 -0.49
CA PHE A 73 -5.67 5.18 0.05
C PHE A 73 -6.10 4.92 1.50
N GLU A 74 -6.66 5.92 2.16
CA GLU A 74 -7.06 5.89 3.56
C GLU A 74 -8.01 4.72 3.88
N ASN A 75 -9.05 4.54 3.05
CA ASN A 75 -10.01 3.45 3.26
C ASN A 75 -9.39 2.07 3.08
N PHE A 76 -8.38 1.92 2.23
CA PHE A 76 -7.67 0.64 2.09
C PHE A 76 -6.85 0.32 3.33
N LEU A 77 -6.13 1.29 3.87
CA LEU A 77 -5.38 1.07 5.11
C LEU A 77 -6.31 0.78 6.29
N ARG A 78 -7.45 1.48 6.38
CA ARG A 78 -8.52 1.18 7.35
C ARG A 78 -9.03 -0.26 7.18
N LEU A 79 -9.28 -0.69 5.93
CA LEU A 79 -9.73 -2.05 5.63
C LEU A 79 -8.71 -3.09 6.11
N LEU A 80 -7.40 -2.88 5.88
CA LEU A 80 -6.37 -3.77 6.38
C LEU A 80 -6.36 -3.88 7.90
N TYR A 81 -6.61 -2.79 8.63
CA TYR A 81 -6.68 -2.80 10.09
C TYR A 81 -7.91 -3.51 10.65
N THR A 82 -8.99 -3.59 9.89
CA THR A 82 -10.29 -4.12 10.35
C THR A 82 -10.63 -5.48 9.76
N SER A 83 -9.81 -6.00 8.86
CA SER A 83 -10.01 -7.33 8.26
C SER A 83 -9.59 -8.46 9.20
N ASP A 84 -10.21 -9.62 9.04
CA ASP A 84 -9.92 -10.80 9.82
C ASP A 84 -8.54 -11.38 9.51
N GLU A 85 -7.87 -11.90 10.54
CA GLU A 85 -6.60 -12.59 10.40
C GLU A 85 -6.72 -13.77 9.40
N GLY A 86 -5.74 -13.88 8.51
CA GLY A 86 -5.70 -14.96 7.52
C GLY A 86 -6.54 -14.71 6.26
N VAL A 87 -7.27 -13.59 6.14
CA VAL A 87 -8.06 -13.27 4.93
C VAL A 87 -7.22 -13.28 3.64
N LEU A 88 -5.92 -13.01 3.75
CA LEU A 88 -4.95 -13.05 2.66
C LEU A 88 -4.09 -14.33 2.65
N ALA A 89 -4.50 -15.38 3.38
CA ALA A 89 -3.76 -16.65 3.38
C ALA A 89 -3.63 -17.21 1.95
N GLY A 90 -2.40 -17.60 1.59
CA GLY A 90 -2.09 -18.08 0.25
C GLY A 90 -1.95 -17.01 -0.84
N LYS A 91 -2.13 -15.74 -0.49
CA LYS A 91 -1.91 -14.61 -1.39
C LYS A 91 -0.47 -14.09 -1.26
N GLN A 92 -0.07 -13.27 -2.25
CA GLN A 92 1.25 -12.68 -2.31
C GLN A 92 1.15 -11.16 -2.46
N HIS A 93 2.15 -10.44 -1.99
CA HIS A 93 2.22 -8.99 -2.19
C HIS A 93 3.65 -8.50 -2.40
N CYS A 94 3.75 -7.30 -2.94
CA CYS A 94 4.95 -6.47 -2.91
C CYS A 94 4.56 -5.00 -2.86
N VAL A 95 5.43 -4.18 -2.29
CA VAL A 95 5.19 -2.75 -2.08
C VAL A 95 6.32 -1.93 -2.68
N LEU A 96 5.96 -0.89 -3.42
CA LEU A 96 6.82 0.18 -3.88
C LEU A 96 6.36 1.47 -3.22
N GLY A 97 7.17 2.00 -2.31
CA GLY A 97 6.88 3.22 -1.58
C GLY A 97 7.60 4.43 -2.17
N TYR A 98 6.91 5.55 -2.23
CA TYR A 98 7.46 6.87 -2.58
C TYR A 98 7.39 7.80 -1.38
N GLY A 99 8.38 8.65 -1.21
CA GLY A 99 8.43 9.64 -0.14
C GLY A 99 9.67 10.51 -0.22
N SER A 100 9.87 11.37 0.78
CA SER A 100 11.05 12.21 0.93
C SER A 100 11.62 12.06 2.33
N THR A 101 12.93 11.88 2.44
CA THR A 101 13.67 11.87 3.72
C THR A 101 13.71 13.25 4.40
N ASP A 102 13.18 14.29 3.78
CA ASP A 102 12.94 15.58 4.44
C ASP A 102 11.88 15.47 5.56
N TYR A 103 11.10 14.40 5.58
CA TYR A 103 10.06 14.14 6.58
C TYR A 103 10.47 13.00 7.51
N GLU A 104 10.33 13.20 8.82
CA GLU A 104 10.60 12.17 9.84
C GLU A 104 9.75 10.90 9.64
N THR A 105 8.59 11.04 9.02
CA THR A 105 7.63 9.97 8.73
C THR A 105 7.85 9.31 7.37
N PHE A 106 9.05 9.44 6.80
CA PHE A 106 9.42 8.82 5.54
C PHE A 106 8.97 7.37 5.45
N GLN A 107 8.24 7.03 4.37
CA GLN A 107 7.76 5.67 4.07
C GLN A 107 6.77 5.06 5.08
N ASN A 108 6.17 5.83 5.99
CA ASN A 108 5.30 5.26 7.02
C ASN A 108 4.12 4.47 6.44
N CYS A 109 3.34 5.06 5.52
CA CYS A 109 2.19 4.38 4.90
C CYS A 109 2.59 3.12 4.10
N PRO A 110 3.62 3.13 3.21
CA PRO A 110 4.12 1.93 2.56
C PRO A 110 4.57 0.82 3.53
N ARG A 111 5.29 1.18 4.61
CA ARG A 111 5.73 0.26 5.66
C ARG A 111 4.56 -0.36 6.40
N LEU A 112 3.60 0.44 6.83
CA LEU A 112 2.37 -0.05 7.47
C LEU A 112 1.61 -1.00 6.55
N THR A 113 1.45 -0.65 5.28
CA THR A 113 0.74 -1.49 4.31
C THR A 113 1.41 -2.85 4.16
N ASP A 114 2.73 -2.88 3.98
CA ASP A 114 3.50 -4.13 3.88
C ASP A 114 3.38 -4.99 5.15
N LYS A 115 3.47 -4.35 6.33
CA LYS A 115 3.31 -5.02 7.63
C LYS A 115 1.91 -5.64 7.78
N LEU A 116 0.86 -4.86 7.52
CA LEU A 116 -0.52 -5.31 7.67
C LEU A 116 -0.88 -6.40 6.66
N MET A 117 -0.45 -6.29 5.40
CA MET A 117 -0.62 -7.36 4.41
C MET A 117 0.00 -8.68 4.88
N GLY A 118 1.21 -8.62 5.45
CA GLY A 118 1.87 -9.79 6.05
C GLY A 118 1.09 -10.34 7.25
N ALA A 119 0.63 -9.50 8.16
CA ALA A 119 -0.16 -9.88 9.33
C ALA A 119 -1.47 -10.58 8.96
N LEU A 120 -2.09 -10.18 7.84
CA LEU A 120 -3.29 -10.80 7.28
C LEU A 120 -3.03 -12.12 6.51
N GLY A 121 -1.79 -12.60 6.49
CA GLY A 121 -1.42 -13.91 5.93
C GLY A 121 -0.84 -13.88 4.51
N SER A 122 -0.73 -12.71 3.89
CA SER A 122 -0.09 -12.57 2.58
C SER A 122 1.43 -12.75 2.65
N LYS A 123 2.04 -13.34 1.63
CA LYS A 123 3.50 -13.54 1.56
C LYS A 123 4.16 -12.47 0.69
N ARG A 124 5.29 -11.93 1.17
CA ARG A 124 6.12 -11.01 0.38
C ARG A 124 6.74 -11.74 -0.79
N MET A 125 6.33 -11.44 -2.01
CA MET A 125 6.94 -12.00 -3.22
C MET A 125 8.22 -11.27 -3.65
N LEU A 126 8.42 -10.05 -3.14
CA LEU A 126 9.62 -9.24 -3.31
C LEU A 126 9.85 -8.37 -2.06
N ALA A 127 11.09 -8.00 -1.84
CA ALA A 127 11.42 -6.96 -0.87
C ALA A 127 10.74 -5.64 -1.26
N ARG A 128 10.25 -4.91 -0.26
CA ARG A 128 9.75 -3.55 -0.45
C ARG A 128 10.90 -2.67 -0.97
N VAL A 129 10.57 -1.79 -1.91
CA VAL A 129 11.47 -0.73 -2.36
C VAL A 129 10.95 0.61 -1.85
N GLU A 130 11.84 1.37 -1.23
CA GLU A 130 11.59 2.70 -0.71
C GLU A 130 12.32 3.72 -1.58
N VAL A 131 11.57 4.54 -2.29
CA VAL A 131 12.11 5.57 -3.19
C VAL A 131 12.09 6.91 -2.45
N ASP A 132 13.27 7.51 -2.35
CA ASP A 132 13.42 8.88 -1.85
C ASP A 132 13.42 9.86 -3.04
N GLU A 133 12.57 10.87 -3.00
CA GLU A 133 12.52 11.93 -4.01
C GLU A 133 13.84 12.73 -4.09
N ASN A 134 14.62 12.72 -3.01
CA ASN A 134 15.93 13.39 -2.96
C ASN A 134 17.06 12.57 -3.61
N GLU A 135 16.82 11.26 -3.88
CA GLU A 135 17.81 10.34 -4.49
C GLU A 135 17.39 9.90 -5.90
N THR A 136 17.38 10.82 -6.84
CA THR A 136 16.81 10.58 -8.18
C THR A 136 17.48 9.45 -8.96
N LEU A 137 18.81 9.31 -8.95
CA LEU A 137 19.52 8.30 -9.77
C LEU A 137 19.40 6.89 -9.17
N THR A 138 19.67 6.72 -7.89
CA THR A 138 19.58 5.43 -7.20
C THR A 138 18.14 4.94 -7.09
N GLY A 139 17.19 5.85 -6.92
CA GLY A 139 15.76 5.56 -6.94
C GLY A 139 15.27 5.02 -8.28
N ASP A 140 15.67 5.63 -9.39
CA ASP A 140 15.27 5.18 -10.73
C ASP A 140 15.82 3.79 -11.09
N GLU A 141 17.07 3.49 -10.71
CA GLU A 141 17.65 2.15 -10.89
C GLU A 141 16.94 1.09 -10.05
N ALA A 142 16.65 1.39 -8.78
CA ALA A 142 15.91 0.50 -7.88
C ALA A 142 14.50 0.21 -8.41
N VAL A 143 13.78 1.22 -8.89
CA VAL A 143 12.46 1.07 -9.51
C VAL A 143 12.53 0.25 -10.79
N ALA A 144 13.52 0.50 -11.65
CA ALA A 144 13.69 -0.26 -12.89
C ALA A 144 14.01 -1.74 -12.65
N LYS A 145 14.83 -2.03 -11.64
CA LYS A 145 15.11 -3.40 -11.20
C LYS A 145 13.84 -4.05 -10.63
N TRP A 146 13.17 -3.38 -9.70
CA TRP A 146 11.96 -3.88 -9.07
C TRP A 146 10.86 -4.19 -10.10
N ALA A 147 10.68 -3.33 -11.12
CA ALA A 147 9.72 -3.55 -12.19
C ALA A 147 9.96 -4.85 -12.97
N LYS A 148 11.22 -5.21 -13.22
CA LYS A 148 11.60 -6.49 -13.86
C LYS A 148 11.33 -7.67 -12.92
N ASP A 149 11.69 -7.53 -11.65
CA ASP A 149 11.54 -8.57 -10.64
C ASP A 149 10.05 -8.86 -10.36
N VAL A 150 9.18 -7.85 -10.37
CA VAL A 150 7.72 -8.00 -10.26
C VAL A 150 7.17 -8.90 -11.37
N VAL A 151 7.54 -8.62 -12.64
CA VAL A 151 7.08 -9.44 -13.77
C VAL A 151 7.60 -10.87 -13.66
N ALA A 152 8.86 -11.05 -13.26
CA ALA A 152 9.44 -12.38 -13.05
C ALA A 152 8.75 -13.14 -11.90
N ALA A 153 8.27 -12.43 -10.88
CA ALA A 153 7.55 -13.03 -9.74
C ALA A 153 6.14 -13.53 -10.12
N PHE A 154 5.51 -13.00 -11.17
CA PHE A 154 4.16 -13.42 -11.61
C PHE A 154 4.07 -14.89 -12.04
N SER A 155 5.19 -15.52 -12.33
CA SER A 155 5.28 -16.95 -12.67
C SER A 155 5.55 -17.87 -11.47
N LYS A 156 5.73 -17.29 -10.27
CA LYS A 156 6.15 -18.02 -9.07
C LYS A 156 5.06 -17.95 -8.00
N THR A 157 4.91 -19.02 -7.23
CA THR A 157 4.09 -19.04 -6.01
C THR A 157 5.01 -19.12 -4.80
N CYS A 158 4.99 -18.09 -3.96
CA CYS A 158 5.79 -18.06 -2.75
C CYS A 158 5.08 -18.82 -1.63
N LYS A 159 5.75 -19.83 -1.05
CA LYS A 159 5.26 -20.55 0.13
C LYS A 159 5.66 -19.84 1.44
N ALA A 160 6.68 -19.01 1.38
CA ALA A 160 7.20 -18.20 2.48
C ALA A 160 7.58 -16.81 1.93
N ASP A 161 7.80 -15.86 2.82
CA ASP A 161 8.35 -14.57 2.43
C ASP A 161 9.72 -14.74 1.76
N VAL A 162 9.96 -14.01 0.67
CA VAL A 162 11.26 -14.02 -0.03
C VAL A 162 12.29 -13.13 0.68
N CYS A 163 11.84 -12.32 1.63
CA CYS A 163 12.68 -11.49 2.47
C CYS A 163 12.09 -11.40 3.87
N GLU A 164 12.94 -11.20 4.86
CA GLU A 164 12.55 -10.93 6.23
C GLU A 164 12.05 -9.50 6.39
N TRP A 165 11.23 -9.28 7.41
CA TRP A 165 10.85 -7.94 7.85
C TRP A 165 12.03 -7.31 8.59
N THR A 166 12.52 -6.17 8.11
CA THR A 166 13.75 -5.55 8.63
C THR A 166 13.55 -4.17 9.24
N VAL A 167 12.34 -3.62 9.17
CA VAL A 167 12.06 -2.28 9.71
C VAL A 167 11.80 -2.38 11.21
N PRO A 168 12.54 -1.68 12.06
CA PRO A 168 12.26 -1.59 13.49
C PRO A 168 10.86 -1.03 13.76
N GLU A 169 10.20 -1.53 14.79
CA GLU A 169 8.83 -1.14 15.15
C GLU A 169 8.72 0.35 15.49
N ASP A 170 9.75 0.94 16.10
CA ASP A 170 9.83 2.36 16.44
C ASP A 170 9.95 3.30 15.21
N GLN A 171 10.23 2.75 14.04
CA GLN A 171 10.24 3.48 12.77
C GLN A 171 8.90 3.42 12.02
N ILE A 172 7.85 2.91 12.65
CA ILE A 172 6.52 2.83 12.07
C ILE A 172 5.53 3.46 13.03
N LEU A 173 4.88 4.53 12.58
CA LEU A 173 3.78 5.14 13.32
C LEU A 173 2.49 4.35 13.05
N ASP A 174 1.91 3.79 14.10
CA ASP A 174 0.60 3.14 14.01
C ASP A 174 -0.49 4.19 13.81
N LYS A 175 -1.30 4.01 12.79
CA LYS A 175 -2.41 4.90 12.41
C LYS A 175 -3.78 4.31 12.72
N LYS A 176 -3.85 3.21 13.49
CA LYS A 176 -5.11 2.52 13.78
C LYS A 176 -6.11 3.40 14.51
N SER A 177 -5.66 4.15 15.51
CA SER A 177 -6.54 5.05 16.28
C SER A 177 -7.16 6.15 15.40
N ASP A 178 -6.38 6.68 14.46
CA ASP A 178 -6.80 7.78 13.60
C ASP A 178 -7.78 7.29 12.52
N LEU A 179 -7.54 6.09 11.98
CA LEU A 179 -8.31 5.53 10.88
C LEU A 179 -9.56 4.77 11.33
N VAL A 180 -9.47 4.04 12.45
CA VAL A 180 -10.55 3.13 12.90
C VAL A 180 -11.31 3.71 14.10
N GLY A 181 -10.71 4.69 14.78
CA GLY A 181 -11.16 5.21 16.06
C GLY A 181 -10.72 4.33 17.22
N SER A 182 -10.58 4.93 18.40
CA SER A 182 -10.40 4.17 19.64
C SER A 182 -11.71 3.44 19.96
N SER A 183 -11.67 2.14 20.12
CA SER A 183 -12.79 1.34 20.63
C SER A 183 -13.04 1.66 22.11
N GLY A 184 -13.66 2.81 22.37
CA GLY A 184 -14.00 3.29 23.69
C GLY A 184 -15.12 4.31 23.56
N GLY A 185 -16.33 3.93 23.98
CA GLY A 185 -17.55 4.73 23.86
C GLY A 185 -17.41 6.15 24.43
N GLY A 186 -17.80 7.10 23.61
CA GLY A 186 -17.94 8.49 23.97
C GLY A 186 -18.71 9.21 22.89
N VAL A 187 -19.99 9.45 23.15
CA VAL A 187 -20.88 10.26 22.29
C VAL A 187 -20.25 11.63 22.12
N ALA A 188 -19.84 11.97 20.91
CA ALA A 188 -19.38 13.32 20.56
C ALA A 188 -20.58 14.29 20.64
N GLY A 189 -20.54 15.22 21.59
CA GLY A 189 -21.43 16.37 21.62
C GLY A 189 -21.12 17.33 20.46
N PRO A 190 -22.10 18.18 20.07
CA PRO A 190 -21.97 19.03 18.91
C PRO A 190 -20.86 20.08 19.10
N GLN A 191 -19.94 20.15 18.16
CA GLN A 191 -18.91 21.21 18.12
C GLN A 191 -19.56 22.54 17.73
N GLU A 192 -19.53 23.49 18.65
CA GLU A 192 -19.89 24.88 18.41
C GLU A 192 -18.92 25.54 17.42
N GLY A 193 -19.50 26.22 16.46
CA GLY A 193 -18.82 26.86 15.34
C GLY A 193 -17.76 27.90 15.77
N ARG A 194 -16.55 27.79 15.27
CA ARG A 194 -15.57 28.87 15.26
C ARG A 194 -15.91 29.87 14.16
N ARG A 195 -16.21 31.09 14.56
CA ARG A 195 -16.37 32.25 13.67
C ARG A 195 -15.01 32.65 13.09
N PRO A 196 -14.95 33.05 11.81
CA PRO A 196 -13.71 33.57 11.24
C PRO A 196 -13.42 34.98 11.79
N HIS A 197 -12.21 35.21 12.21
CA HIS A 197 -11.70 36.56 12.47
C HIS A 197 -11.40 37.28 11.16
N ARG A 198 -11.84 38.54 11.14
CA ARG A 198 -11.61 39.52 10.05
C ARG A 198 -10.16 39.88 9.87
#